data_36582bd7506d1ef6398e2f3fd8c2e045
#
_entry.id   36582bd7506d1ef6398e2f3fd8c2e045
#
_cell.length_a   1.000
_cell.length_b   1.000
_cell.length_c   1.000
_cell.angle_alpha   90.00
_cell.angle_beta   90.00
_cell.angle_gamma   90.00
#
_symmetry.space_group_name_H-M   'P 1'
#
loop_
_entity.id
_entity.type
_entity.pdbx_description
1 polymer ?
#
loop_
_entity_poly.entity_id
_entity_poly.type
_entity_poly.pdbx_seq_one_letter_code
_entity_poly.pdbx_strand_id
1 'polypeptide(L)'
;MVSAVFHSPLEAIAPPASSHASPIGKAMSTPKTDAPAAPAAVSARPSAASRDFRGFWMAVLPPVLGLACLVLVWQLIASTGNTGIPKPLETWAQAVTVFSDPFYSNGPNDQGVGWNVLASLQRVAIGFGMAALVGIPAGFAIGRSVFLSRMFNPLISLLRPVSPLAWLPIGLLVFKGANPAAIWTIFICSIWPMVINTAVGVQRVPQDYMNVARVLNLSEWKIFTKILFPAVLPYLLTGVRL
;
A
#
# COMPACT_ATOMS: atom_id res chain seq x y z
N MET A 1 2.79 28.76 33.11
CA MET A 1 4.25 28.65 32.97
C MET A 1 4.56 27.22 32.48
N VAL A 2 4.86 27.04 31.28
CA VAL A 2 5.93 26.35 30.55
C VAL A 2 5.50 26.31 29.07
N SER A 3 6.08 27.24 28.33
CA SER A 3 5.98 27.33 26.89
C SER A 3 7.08 26.43 26.31
N ALA A 4 6.72 25.29 25.73
CA ALA A 4 7.65 24.47 24.97
C ALA A 4 7.63 24.91 23.51
N VAL A 5 8.68 25.58 23.12
CA VAL A 5 9.00 26.03 21.77
C VAL A 5 9.27 24.79 20.90
N PHE A 6 8.40 24.54 19.95
CA PHE A 6 8.58 23.52 18.92
C PHE A 6 9.42 24.15 17.80
N HIS A 7 10.74 23.91 17.80
CA HIS A 7 11.62 24.27 16.69
C HIS A 7 11.41 23.31 15.52
N SER A 8 11.01 23.87 14.39
CA SER A 8 10.86 23.20 13.11
C SER A 8 12.25 22.87 12.50
N PRO A 9 12.52 21.62 12.03
CA PRO A 9 13.82 21.23 11.50
C PRO A 9 14.06 21.58 10.02
N LEU A 10 13.41 22.59 9.46
CA LEU A 10 13.51 22.93 8.03
C LEU A 10 14.36 24.16 7.71
N GLU A 11 15.13 24.70 8.67
CA GLU A 11 15.92 25.93 8.48
C GLU A 11 17.42 25.70 8.26
N ALA A 12 17.86 24.48 7.97
CA ALA A 12 19.28 24.12 7.87
C ALA A 12 19.77 23.77 6.46
N ILE A 13 19.15 24.24 5.37
CA ILE A 13 19.70 24.08 4.01
C ILE A 13 19.52 25.39 3.22
N ALA A 14 20.32 26.39 3.57
CA ALA A 14 20.63 27.53 2.70
C ALA A 14 22.14 27.55 2.46
N PRO A 15 22.64 27.46 1.21
CA PRO A 15 24.07 27.63 0.95
C PRO A 15 24.48 29.10 1.07
N PRO A 16 25.71 29.40 1.56
CA PRO A 16 26.17 30.76 1.73
C PRO A 16 26.41 31.47 0.38
N ALA A 17 25.93 32.68 0.29
CA ALA A 17 26.21 33.59 -0.82
C ALA A 17 27.69 33.97 -0.83
N SER A 18 28.43 33.57 -1.87
CA SER A 18 29.78 34.06 -2.14
C SER A 18 29.72 35.31 -3.02
N SER A 19 29.92 36.46 -2.42
CA SER A 19 30.33 37.70 -3.09
C SER A 19 31.83 37.60 -3.40
N HIS A 20 32.24 37.70 -4.67
CA HIS A 20 33.48 38.39 -5.05
C HIS A 20 33.43 38.73 -6.55
N ALA A 21 33.46 40.06 -6.77
CA ALA A 21 33.60 40.68 -8.07
C ALA A 21 35.06 40.67 -8.54
N SER A 22 35.21 40.60 -9.84
CA SER A 22 36.29 40.87 -10.79
C SER A 22 37.58 41.58 -10.32
N PRO A 23 38.70 41.53 -11.09
CA PRO A 23 38.74 42.20 -12.42
C PRO A 23 39.60 41.52 -13.51
N ILE A 24 39.26 41.94 -14.71
CA ILE A 24 39.85 41.94 -16.06
C ILE A 24 41.40 41.98 -16.10
N GLY A 25 41.97 41.13 -16.94
CA GLY A 25 43.17 41.49 -17.69
C GLY A 25 44.26 40.45 -17.86
N LYS A 26 44.43 40.05 -19.09
CA LYS A 26 45.67 39.87 -19.87
C LYS A 26 45.92 38.48 -20.49
N ALA A 27 45.88 38.58 -21.84
CA ALA A 27 46.84 38.02 -22.80
C ALA A 27 46.96 36.49 -22.96
N MET A 28 46.26 36.00 -23.96
CA MET A 28 46.76 35.26 -25.11
C MET A 28 48.15 34.61 -24.97
N SER A 29 48.17 33.32 -24.79
CA SER A 29 49.20 32.42 -25.31
C SER A 29 48.55 31.06 -25.59
N THR A 30 48.51 30.68 -26.83
CA THR A 30 48.11 29.36 -27.31
C THR A 30 49.07 28.30 -26.82
N PRO A 31 48.64 27.24 -26.17
CA PRO A 31 49.41 26.03 -26.09
C PRO A 31 48.88 24.97 -27.07
N LYS A 32 49.83 24.44 -27.77
CA LYS A 32 49.93 23.24 -28.54
C LYS A 32 48.86 22.19 -28.23
N THR A 33 48.18 21.78 -29.27
CA THR A 33 47.33 20.62 -29.35
C THR A 33 48.14 19.33 -29.12
N ASP A 34 48.11 18.82 -27.89
CA ASP A 34 48.44 17.42 -27.67
C ASP A 34 47.09 16.65 -27.62
N ALA A 35 46.90 15.82 -28.63
CA ALA A 35 45.76 14.94 -28.73
C ALA A 35 45.71 14.02 -27.53
N PRO A 36 44.56 13.94 -26.81
CA PRO A 36 44.44 12.96 -25.73
C PRO A 36 44.44 11.55 -26.33
N ALA A 37 45.43 10.75 -25.88
CA ALA A 37 45.46 9.33 -26.15
C ALA A 37 44.10 8.70 -25.79
N ALA A 38 43.55 7.92 -26.73
CA ALA A 38 42.34 7.15 -26.54
C ALA A 38 42.46 6.32 -25.25
N PRO A 39 41.46 6.36 -24.36
CA PRO A 39 41.46 5.47 -23.21
C PRO A 39 41.45 4.03 -23.71
N ALA A 40 42.48 3.28 -23.33
CA ALA A 40 42.55 1.83 -23.59
C ALA A 40 41.25 1.20 -23.09
N ALA A 41 40.58 0.55 -24.02
CA ALA A 41 39.42 -0.28 -23.70
C ALA A 41 39.84 -1.32 -22.66
N VAL A 42 39.49 -1.06 -21.40
CA VAL A 42 39.55 -2.08 -20.36
C VAL A 42 38.50 -3.10 -20.73
N SER A 43 38.98 -4.17 -21.39
CA SER A 43 38.20 -5.37 -21.60
C SER A 43 37.85 -5.91 -20.22
N ALA A 44 36.69 -5.58 -19.71
CA ALA A 44 36.10 -6.26 -18.57
C ALA A 44 35.91 -7.73 -18.99
N ARG A 45 36.90 -8.57 -18.65
CA ARG A 45 36.68 -10.00 -18.64
C ARG A 45 35.46 -10.27 -17.79
N PRO A 46 34.45 -10.99 -18.30
CA PRO A 46 33.37 -11.44 -17.42
C PRO A 46 34.05 -12.31 -16.36
N SER A 47 34.10 -11.79 -15.15
CA SER A 47 34.44 -12.57 -13.97
C SER A 47 33.51 -13.78 -14.00
N ALA A 48 34.06 -14.95 -14.20
CA ALA A 48 33.35 -16.20 -14.03
C ALA A 48 32.72 -16.10 -12.64
N ALA A 49 31.38 -16.02 -12.61
CA ALA A 49 30.63 -16.04 -11.37
C ALA A 49 30.97 -17.33 -10.65
N SER A 50 31.98 -17.29 -9.81
CA SER A 50 32.16 -18.31 -8.78
C SER A 50 30.83 -18.40 -8.11
N ARG A 51 30.14 -19.53 -8.22
CA ARG A 51 28.93 -19.80 -7.45
C ARG A 51 29.36 -19.68 -5.99
N ASP A 52 29.12 -18.51 -5.40
CA ASP A 52 29.41 -18.24 -4.00
C ASP A 52 28.46 -19.09 -3.18
N PHE A 53 28.86 -20.34 -3.02
CA PHE A 53 28.18 -21.33 -2.18
C PHE A 53 27.98 -20.80 -0.78
N ARG A 54 28.88 -19.93 -0.35
CA ARG A 54 28.83 -19.22 0.92
C ARG A 54 27.73 -18.15 0.94
N GLY A 55 27.53 -17.41 -0.14
CA GLY A 55 26.42 -16.43 -0.29
C GLY A 55 25.06 -17.12 -0.29
N PHE A 56 24.95 -18.27 -0.96
CA PHE A 56 23.73 -19.08 -0.95
C PHE A 56 23.38 -19.59 0.47
N TRP A 57 24.36 -20.12 1.21
CA TRP A 57 24.14 -20.55 2.59
C TRP A 57 23.79 -19.41 3.53
N MET A 58 24.43 -18.27 3.38
CA MET A 58 24.09 -17.05 4.15
C MET A 58 22.70 -16.49 3.82
N ALA A 59 22.19 -16.75 2.62
CA ALA A 59 20.83 -16.32 2.24
C ALA A 59 19.75 -17.32 2.72
N VAL A 60 20.04 -18.61 2.77
CA VAL A 60 19.05 -19.65 3.05
C VAL A 60 19.07 -20.07 4.53
N LEU A 61 20.24 -20.18 5.14
CA LEU A 61 20.37 -20.68 6.50
C LEU A 61 19.65 -19.84 7.57
N PRO A 62 19.78 -18.49 7.60
CA PRO A 62 19.11 -17.67 8.60
C PRO A 62 17.57 -17.79 8.57
N PRO A 63 16.89 -17.69 7.41
CA PRO A 63 15.44 -17.87 7.39
C PRO A 63 14.99 -19.28 7.76
N VAL A 64 15.75 -20.32 7.38
CA VAL A 64 15.45 -21.70 7.77
C VAL A 64 15.61 -21.90 9.28
N LEU A 65 16.68 -21.37 9.87
CA LEU A 65 16.88 -21.43 11.33
C LEU A 65 15.79 -20.63 12.06
N GLY A 66 15.38 -19.47 11.55
CA GLY A 66 14.27 -18.69 12.10
C GLY A 66 12.97 -19.48 12.09
N LEU A 67 12.66 -20.11 10.96
CA LEU A 67 11.47 -20.96 10.84
C LEU A 67 11.55 -22.19 11.76
N ALA A 68 12.70 -22.86 11.83
CA ALA A 68 12.91 -23.99 12.74
C ALA A 68 12.74 -23.58 14.21
N CYS A 69 13.26 -22.42 14.59
CA CYS A 69 13.09 -21.88 15.94
C CYS A 69 11.61 -21.60 16.24
N LEU A 70 10.87 -21.03 15.30
CA LEU A 70 9.43 -20.79 15.45
C LEU A 70 8.66 -22.09 15.63
N VAL A 71 8.95 -23.12 14.82
CA VAL A 71 8.32 -24.44 14.93
C VAL A 71 8.67 -25.13 16.25
N LEU A 72 9.91 -24.98 16.73
CA LEU A 72 10.34 -25.50 18.03
C LEU A 72 9.59 -24.83 19.18
N VAL A 73 9.47 -23.49 19.17
CA VAL A 73 8.70 -22.74 20.17
C VAL A 73 7.23 -23.19 20.15
N TRP A 74 6.64 -23.34 18.97
CA TRP A 74 5.28 -23.86 18.83
C TRP A 74 5.16 -25.29 19.41
N GLN A 75 6.09 -26.18 19.06
CA GLN A 75 6.12 -27.53 19.60
C GLN A 75 6.22 -27.58 21.14
N LEU A 76 7.06 -26.73 21.72
CA LEU A 76 7.21 -26.61 23.18
C LEU A 76 5.89 -26.13 23.83
N ILE A 77 5.26 -25.09 23.29
CA ILE A 77 3.98 -24.59 23.79
C ILE A 77 2.90 -25.67 23.68
N ALA A 78 2.80 -26.34 22.53
CA ALA A 78 1.81 -27.39 22.29
C ALA A 78 2.05 -28.64 23.17
N SER A 79 3.31 -28.90 23.57
CA SER A 79 3.64 -30.06 24.43
C SER A 79 3.37 -29.82 25.92
N THR A 80 3.13 -28.59 26.34
CA THR A 80 2.85 -28.21 27.73
C THR A 80 1.47 -28.75 28.24
N GLY A 81 0.67 -29.37 27.37
CA GLY A 81 -0.50 -30.19 27.71
C GLY A 81 -1.77 -29.42 28.08
N ASN A 82 -1.73 -28.12 28.31
CA ASN A 82 -2.86 -27.33 28.83
C ASN A 82 -3.43 -26.27 27.87
N THR A 83 -2.90 -26.22 26.64
CA THR A 83 -3.18 -25.06 25.73
C THR A 83 -4.26 -25.34 24.69
N GLY A 84 -4.69 -26.59 24.49
CA GLY A 84 -5.62 -26.95 23.41
C GLY A 84 -5.06 -26.69 22.01
N ILE A 85 -3.77 -26.31 21.90
CA ILE A 85 -3.10 -26.03 20.63
C ILE A 85 -2.57 -27.37 20.05
N PRO A 86 -2.93 -27.74 18.80
CA PRO A 86 -2.43 -28.95 18.17
C PRO A 86 -0.92 -28.85 17.90
N LYS A 87 -0.24 -29.97 17.91
CA LYS A 87 1.19 -30.06 17.58
C LYS A 87 1.41 -29.79 16.08
N PRO A 88 2.59 -29.28 15.69
CA PRO A 88 2.89 -29.02 14.29
C PRO A 88 2.67 -30.21 13.35
N LEU A 89 3.02 -31.43 13.81
CA LEU A 89 2.85 -32.65 13.01
C LEU A 89 1.37 -33.01 12.83
N GLU A 90 0.56 -32.87 13.85
CA GLU A 90 -0.90 -33.11 13.81
C GLU A 90 -1.58 -32.08 12.87
N THR A 91 -1.14 -30.80 12.95
CA THR A 91 -1.60 -29.75 12.06
C THR A 91 -1.24 -30.05 10.60
N TRP A 92 -0.02 -30.55 10.35
CA TRP A 92 0.39 -30.95 9.01
C TRP A 92 -0.43 -32.11 8.45
N ALA A 93 -0.66 -33.16 9.26
CA ALA A 93 -1.49 -34.27 8.86
C ALA A 93 -2.93 -33.84 8.55
N GLN A 94 -3.51 -32.97 9.38
CA GLN A 94 -4.82 -32.37 9.14
C GLN A 94 -4.85 -31.50 7.88
N ALA A 95 -3.81 -30.73 7.65
CA ALA A 95 -3.68 -29.93 6.42
C ALA A 95 -3.70 -30.82 5.17
N VAL A 96 -2.93 -31.90 5.15
CA VAL A 96 -2.92 -32.86 4.02
C VAL A 96 -4.32 -33.43 3.80
N THR A 97 -5.05 -33.79 4.85
CA THR A 97 -6.41 -34.32 4.73
C THR A 97 -7.37 -33.28 4.16
N VAL A 98 -7.32 -32.04 4.64
CA VAL A 98 -8.19 -30.94 4.21
C VAL A 98 -7.91 -30.54 2.75
N PHE A 99 -6.64 -30.58 2.31
CA PHE A 99 -6.26 -30.26 0.95
C PHE A 99 -6.38 -31.42 -0.04
N SER A 100 -6.57 -32.67 0.43
CA SER A 100 -6.74 -33.82 -0.47
C SER A 100 -8.08 -33.78 -1.21
N ASP A 101 -9.14 -33.27 -0.57
CA ASP A 101 -10.44 -33.02 -1.24
C ASP A 101 -10.97 -31.64 -0.84
N PRO A 102 -10.54 -30.58 -1.53
CA PRO A 102 -10.88 -29.20 -1.17
C PRO A 102 -12.34 -28.83 -1.48
N PHE A 103 -13.07 -29.62 -2.27
CA PHE A 103 -14.43 -29.31 -2.72
C PHE A 103 -15.48 -30.30 -2.21
N TYR A 104 -15.17 -31.09 -1.18
CA TYR A 104 -16.18 -31.96 -0.60
C TYR A 104 -17.36 -31.19 0.01
N SER A 105 -18.54 -31.77 0.03
CA SER A 105 -19.74 -31.20 0.64
C SER A 105 -20.56 -32.30 1.28
N ASN A 106 -20.44 -32.47 2.60
CA ASN A 106 -21.17 -33.46 3.38
C ASN A 106 -22.38 -32.85 4.09
N GLY A 107 -22.52 -31.51 4.04
CA GLY A 107 -23.64 -30.80 4.68
C GLY A 107 -23.43 -29.28 4.71
N PRO A 108 -24.44 -28.53 5.24
CA PRO A 108 -24.39 -27.06 5.24
C PRO A 108 -23.20 -26.46 6.01
N ASN A 109 -22.69 -27.16 7.02
CA ASN A 109 -21.59 -26.74 7.88
C ASN A 109 -20.33 -27.61 7.74
N ASP A 110 -20.35 -28.61 6.85
CA ASP A 110 -19.24 -29.51 6.57
C ASP A 110 -18.91 -29.48 5.09
N GLN A 111 -18.21 -28.41 4.72
CA GLN A 111 -17.81 -28.15 3.34
C GLN A 111 -16.29 -27.98 3.26
N GLY A 112 -15.74 -28.41 2.15
CA GLY A 112 -14.31 -28.31 1.84
C GLY A 112 -13.82 -26.87 1.82
N VAL A 113 -12.51 -26.71 2.02
CA VAL A 113 -11.83 -25.41 2.04
C VAL A 113 -12.09 -24.61 0.76
N GLY A 114 -12.19 -25.27 -0.40
CA GLY A 114 -12.45 -24.63 -1.68
C GLY A 114 -13.79 -23.85 -1.69
N TRP A 115 -14.84 -24.43 -1.18
CA TRP A 115 -16.15 -23.77 -1.07
C TRP A 115 -16.11 -22.61 -0.07
N ASN A 116 -15.42 -22.79 1.06
CA ASN A 116 -15.27 -21.73 2.06
C ASN A 116 -14.44 -20.54 1.54
N VAL A 117 -13.38 -20.80 0.78
CA VAL A 117 -12.59 -19.76 0.10
C VAL A 117 -13.43 -19.03 -0.93
N LEU A 118 -14.19 -19.75 -1.77
CA LEU A 118 -15.05 -19.15 -2.78
C LEU A 118 -16.13 -18.25 -2.15
N ALA A 119 -16.79 -18.73 -1.09
CA ALA A 119 -17.77 -17.95 -0.35
C ALA A 119 -17.13 -16.69 0.31
N SER A 120 -15.91 -16.82 0.82
CA SER A 120 -15.17 -15.67 1.38
C SER A 120 -14.79 -14.65 0.30
N LEU A 121 -14.33 -15.13 -0.86
CA LEU A 121 -14.03 -14.28 -2.01
C LEU A 121 -15.26 -13.54 -2.52
N GLN A 122 -16.41 -14.20 -2.56
CA GLN A 122 -17.69 -13.59 -2.92
C GLN A 122 -18.07 -12.46 -1.95
N ARG A 123 -17.95 -12.69 -0.63
CA ARG A 123 -18.22 -11.64 0.38
C ARG A 123 -17.28 -10.44 0.23
N VAL A 124 -15.98 -10.72 0.00
CA VAL A 124 -14.99 -9.67 -0.24
C VAL A 124 -15.32 -8.90 -1.51
N ALA A 125 -15.62 -9.58 -2.61
CA ALA A 125 -15.95 -8.93 -3.87
C ALA A 125 -17.19 -8.01 -3.75
N ILE A 126 -18.22 -8.47 -3.04
CA ILE A 126 -19.44 -7.67 -2.83
C ILE A 126 -19.14 -6.47 -1.92
N GLY A 127 -18.56 -6.69 -0.73
CA GLY A 127 -18.30 -5.62 0.25
C GLY A 127 -17.33 -4.57 -0.28
N PHE A 128 -16.25 -5.02 -0.92
CA PHE A 128 -15.25 -4.15 -1.53
C PHE A 128 -15.80 -3.43 -2.77
N GLY A 129 -16.56 -4.13 -3.62
CA GLY A 129 -17.23 -3.53 -4.79
C GLY A 129 -18.20 -2.42 -4.39
N MET A 130 -19.00 -2.64 -3.34
CA MET A 130 -19.86 -1.60 -2.76
C MET A 130 -19.06 -0.43 -2.22
N ALA A 131 -17.96 -0.70 -1.51
CA ALA A 131 -17.07 0.35 -1.00
C ALA A 131 -16.44 1.17 -2.13
N ALA A 132 -16.05 0.54 -3.23
CA ALA A 132 -15.54 1.22 -4.41
C ALA A 132 -16.62 2.07 -5.08
N LEU A 133 -17.82 1.51 -5.25
CA LEU A 133 -18.95 2.18 -5.91
C LEU A 133 -19.38 3.44 -5.17
N VAL A 134 -19.31 3.46 -3.85
CA VAL A 134 -19.67 4.61 -3.01
C VAL A 134 -18.45 5.48 -2.69
N GLY A 135 -17.35 4.87 -2.31
CA GLY A 135 -16.15 5.56 -1.83
C GLY A 135 -15.42 6.35 -2.92
N ILE A 136 -15.37 5.82 -4.14
CA ILE A 136 -14.70 6.53 -5.25
C ILE A 136 -15.47 7.80 -5.62
N PRO A 137 -16.78 7.80 -5.92
CA PRO A 137 -17.54 9.01 -6.19
C PRO A 137 -17.52 10.00 -5.01
N ALA A 138 -17.67 9.51 -3.77
CA ALA A 138 -17.58 10.35 -2.59
C ALA A 138 -16.19 11.02 -2.46
N GLY A 139 -15.12 10.27 -2.69
CA GLY A 139 -13.76 10.78 -2.70
C GLY A 139 -13.53 11.85 -3.78
N PHE A 140 -14.08 11.67 -4.98
CA PHE A 140 -14.06 12.70 -6.01
C PHE A 140 -14.80 13.97 -5.58
N ALA A 141 -15.99 13.84 -5.01
CA ALA A 141 -16.76 14.97 -4.52
C ALA A 141 -16.03 15.74 -3.41
N ILE A 142 -15.47 15.01 -2.44
CA ILE A 142 -14.70 15.57 -1.32
C ILE A 142 -13.41 16.22 -1.82
N GLY A 143 -12.68 15.57 -2.74
CA GLY A 143 -11.44 16.09 -3.29
C GLY A 143 -11.60 17.36 -4.11
N ARG A 144 -12.74 17.51 -4.82
CA ARG A 144 -13.04 18.68 -5.64
C ARG A 144 -13.57 19.88 -4.85
N SER A 145 -14.28 19.64 -3.75
CA SER A 145 -14.95 20.68 -2.96
C SER A 145 -14.21 20.95 -1.65
N VAL A 146 -13.70 22.16 -1.49
CA VAL A 146 -13.07 22.61 -0.24
C VAL A 146 -14.06 22.54 0.94
N PHE A 147 -15.34 22.83 0.70
CA PHE A 147 -16.39 22.77 1.71
C PHE A 147 -16.59 21.32 2.20
N LEU A 148 -16.79 20.38 1.27
CA LEU A 148 -16.95 18.96 1.61
C LEU A 148 -15.70 18.41 2.29
N SER A 149 -14.52 18.79 1.82
CA SER A 149 -13.24 18.36 2.41
C SER A 149 -13.15 18.81 3.88
N ARG A 150 -13.46 20.07 4.17
CA ARG A 150 -13.45 20.60 5.56
C ARG A 150 -14.52 19.95 6.45
N MET A 151 -15.67 19.60 5.90
CA MET A 151 -16.77 18.97 6.62
C MET A 151 -16.47 17.50 6.94
N PHE A 152 -15.94 16.74 5.96
CA PHE A 152 -15.75 15.30 6.13
C PHE A 152 -14.38 14.89 6.69
N ASN A 153 -13.32 15.70 6.55
CA ASN A 153 -12.00 15.39 7.08
C ASN A 153 -11.98 15.05 8.59
N PRO A 154 -12.65 15.80 9.48
CA PRO A 154 -12.68 15.44 10.90
C PRO A 154 -13.39 14.11 11.15
N LEU A 155 -14.47 13.82 10.42
CA LEU A 155 -15.20 12.55 10.53
C LEU A 155 -14.35 11.37 10.05
N ILE A 156 -13.69 11.53 8.92
CA ILE A 156 -12.78 10.52 8.36
C ILE A 156 -11.63 10.24 9.34
N SER A 157 -11.03 11.29 9.91
CA SER A 157 -9.93 11.17 10.86
C SER A 157 -10.34 10.45 12.16
N LEU A 158 -11.59 10.62 12.58
CA LEU A 158 -12.15 9.96 13.76
C LEU A 158 -12.49 8.49 13.50
N LEU A 159 -13.06 8.18 12.34
CA LEU A 159 -13.58 6.84 12.03
C LEU A 159 -12.52 5.88 11.43
N ARG A 160 -11.50 6.43 10.77
CA ARG A 160 -10.42 5.65 10.15
C ARG A 160 -9.66 4.73 11.12
N PRO A 161 -9.27 5.17 12.34
CA PRO A 161 -8.52 4.34 13.28
C PRO A 161 -9.37 3.28 13.99
N VAL A 162 -10.70 3.26 13.78
CA VAL A 162 -11.58 2.27 14.40
C VAL A 162 -11.27 0.88 13.86
N SER A 163 -10.98 -0.06 14.77
CA SER A 163 -10.68 -1.43 14.41
C SER A 163 -11.82 -2.10 13.63
N PRO A 164 -11.55 -2.85 12.56
CA PRO A 164 -12.55 -3.66 11.85
C PRO A 164 -13.37 -4.57 12.76
N LEU A 165 -12.75 -5.12 13.80
CA LEU A 165 -13.42 -5.96 14.79
C LEU A 165 -14.52 -5.24 15.58
N ALA A 166 -14.42 -3.93 15.76
CA ALA A 166 -15.45 -3.13 16.43
C ALA A 166 -16.73 -2.98 15.58
N TRP A 167 -16.62 -3.06 14.25
CA TRP A 167 -17.75 -2.95 13.34
C TRP A 167 -18.55 -4.26 13.20
N LEU A 168 -17.92 -5.41 13.45
CA LEU A 168 -18.57 -6.72 13.30
C LEU A 168 -19.76 -6.92 14.26
N PRO A 169 -19.68 -6.61 15.57
CA PRO A 169 -20.83 -6.71 16.48
C PRO A 169 -21.99 -5.80 16.06
N ILE A 170 -21.70 -4.60 15.57
CA ILE A 170 -22.71 -3.68 15.06
C ILE A 170 -23.40 -4.26 13.83
N GLY A 171 -22.63 -4.83 12.90
CA GLY A 171 -23.16 -5.53 11.74
C GLY A 171 -24.06 -6.70 12.12
N LEU A 172 -23.65 -7.52 13.10
CA LEU A 172 -24.46 -8.64 13.59
C LEU A 172 -25.78 -8.22 14.22
N LEU A 173 -25.77 -7.12 15.00
CA LEU A 173 -26.99 -6.56 15.61
C LEU A 173 -27.97 -6.04 14.56
N VAL A 174 -27.45 -5.35 13.53
CA VAL A 174 -28.29 -4.73 12.49
C VAL A 174 -28.82 -5.77 11.52
N PHE A 175 -27.97 -6.64 10.99
CA PHE A 175 -28.32 -7.56 9.92
C PHE A 175 -28.78 -8.95 10.40
N LYS A 176 -28.57 -9.27 11.70
CA LYS A 176 -28.97 -10.54 12.33
C LYS A 176 -28.49 -11.79 11.60
N GLY A 177 -27.41 -11.69 10.82
CA GLY A 177 -26.82 -12.78 10.03
C GLY A 177 -25.33 -12.60 9.81
N ALA A 178 -24.57 -13.69 9.87
CA ALA A 178 -23.11 -13.67 9.75
C ALA A 178 -22.62 -13.18 8.38
N ASN A 179 -23.28 -13.64 7.30
CA ASN A 179 -22.90 -13.26 5.93
C ASN A 179 -23.11 -11.76 5.64
N PRO A 180 -24.28 -11.16 5.90
CA PRO A 180 -24.47 -9.73 5.70
C PRO A 180 -23.59 -8.88 6.64
N ALA A 181 -23.39 -9.32 7.88
CA ALA A 181 -22.51 -8.62 8.82
C ALA A 181 -21.05 -8.60 8.36
N ALA A 182 -20.56 -9.71 7.78
CA ALA A 182 -19.23 -9.78 7.19
C ALA A 182 -19.09 -8.83 6.00
N ILE A 183 -20.07 -8.82 5.07
CA ILE A 183 -20.08 -7.90 3.92
C ILE A 183 -20.08 -6.44 4.38
N TRP A 184 -20.91 -6.09 5.38
CA TRP A 184 -20.95 -4.77 5.99
C TRP A 184 -19.60 -4.36 6.58
N THR A 185 -18.96 -5.26 7.32
CA THR A 185 -17.66 -5.00 7.93
C THR A 185 -16.60 -4.72 6.87
N ILE A 186 -16.57 -5.53 5.79
CA ILE A 186 -15.67 -5.32 4.65
C ILE A 186 -15.94 -3.97 3.99
N PHE A 187 -17.22 -3.64 3.77
CA PHE A 187 -17.63 -2.37 3.19
C PHE A 187 -17.13 -1.17 4.02
N ILE A 188 -17.43 -1.14 5.32
CA ILE A 188 -17.04 -0.03 6.21
C ILE A 188 -15.53 0.11 6.33
N CYS A 189 -14.79 -1.00 6.36
CA CYS A 189 -13.34 -0.96 6.45
C CYS A 189 -12.68 -0.49 5.15
N SER A 190 -13.26 -0.85 4.00
CA SER A 190 -12.71 -0.53 2.69
C SER A 190 -13.08 0.87 2.20
N ILE A 191 -14.19 1.45 2.66
CA ILE A 191 -14.66 2.76 2.19
C ILE A 191 -13.70 3.89 2.52
N TRP A 192 -13.09 3.89 3.72
CA TRP A 192 -12.22 4.97 4.17
C TRP A 192 -10.94 5.09 3.33
N PRO A 193 -10.16 4.04 3.09
CA PRO A 193 -9.02 4.09 2.18
C PRO A 193 -9.41 4.57 0.77
N MET A 194 -10.54 4.10 0.25
CA MET A 194 -11.01 4.51 -1.07
C MET A 194 -11.34 5.99 -1.15
N VAL A 195 -12.13 6.50 -0.20
CA VAL A 195 -12.46 7.93 -0.12
C VAL A 195 -11.22 8.79 0.01
N ILE A 196 -10.31 8.45 0.92
CA ILE A 196 -9.13 9.25 1.21
C ILE A 196 -8.18 9.28 0.01
N ASN A 197 -7.84 8.12 -0.55
CA ASN A 197 -6.89 8.06 -1.67
C ASN A 197 -7.46 8.75 -2.91
N THR A 198 -8.77 8.60 -3.17
CA THR A 198 -9.43 9.32 -4.27
C THR A 198 -9.42 10.83 -4.03
N ALA A 199 -9.79 11.29 -2.84
CA ALA A 199 -9.80 12.73 -2.52
C ALA A 199 -8.41 13.35 -2.63
N VAL A 200 -7.38 12.68 -2.08
CA VAL A 200 -5.97 13.11 -2.20
C VAL A 200 -5.52 13.11 -3.66
N GLY A 201 -5.90 12.10 -4.43
CA GLY A 201 -5.60 12.02 -5.86
C GLY A 201 -6.16 13.22 -6.63
N VAL A 202 -7.43 13.57 -6.38
CA VAL A 202 -8.09 14.73 -6.99
C VAL A 202 -7.41 16.05 -6.61
N GLN A 203 -7.03 16.22 -5.35
CA GLN A 203 -6.36 17.44 -4.86
C GLN A 203 -4.95 17.63 -5.43
N ARG A 204 -4.28 16.54 -5.83
CA ARG A 204 -2.93 16.57 -6.41
C ARG A 204 -2.90 16.87 -7.91
N VAL A 205 -4.05 16.96 -8.57
CA VAL A 205 -4.10 17.37 -9.99
C VAL A 205 -3.68 18.83 -10.12
N PRO A 206 -2.64 19.15 -10.92
CA PRO A 206 -2.17 20.52 -11.11
C PRO A 206 -3.28 21.43 -11.61
N GLN A 207 -3.35 22.65 -11.07
CA GLN A 207 -4.36 23.63 -11.43
C GLN A 207 -4.29 24.03 -12.92
N ASP A 208 -3.13 23.91 -13.54
CA ASP A 208 -2.92 24.22 -14.95
C ASP A 208 -3.83 23.38 -15.86
N TYR A 209 -4.01 22.09 -15.56
CA TYR A 209 -4.95 21.25 -16.32
C TYR A 209 -6.39 21.73 -16.18
N MET A 210 -6.77 22.21 -15.00
CA MET A 210 -8.11 22.76 -14.77
C MET A 210 -8.30 24.11 -15.46
N ASN A 211 -7.26 24.93 -15.51
CA ASN A 211 -7.29 26.22 -16.23
C ASN A 211 -7.42 26.01 -17.74
N VAL A 212 -6.65 25.08 -18.31
CA VAL A 212 -6.77 24.70 -19.74
C VAL A 212 -8.16 24.15 -20.04
N ALA A 213 -8.71 23.32 -19.18
CA ALA A 213 -10.06 22.78 -19.33
C ALA A 213 -11.14 23.87 -19.36
N ARG A 214 -10.98 24.94 -18.55
CA ARG A 214 -11.87 26.11 -18.54
C ARG A 214 -11.75 26.93 -19.82
N VAL A 215 -10.53 27.16 -20.29
CA VAL A 215 -10.28 27.90 -21.55
C VAL A 215 -10.90 27.17 -22.74
N LEU A 216 -10.85 25.83 -22.74
CA LEU A 216 -11.45 24.98 -23.77
C LEU A 216 -12.96 24.78 -23.60
N ASN A 217 -13.59 25.42 -22.59
CA ASN A 217 -15.00 25.25 -22.27
C ASN A 217 -15.44 23.77 -22.21
N LEU A 218 -14.61 22.92 -21.62
CA LEU A 218 -14.95 21.50 -21.47
C LEU A 218 -16.09 21.34 -20.48
N SER A 219 -17.07 20.48 -20.81
CA SER A 219 -18.13 20.13 -19.88
C SER A 219 -17.55 19.38 -18.67
N GLU A 220 -18.20 19.50 -17.52
CA GLU A 220 -17.80 18.84 -16.26
C GLU A 220 -17.56 17.32 -16.42
N TRP A 221 -18.39 16.67 -17.24
CA TRP A 221 -18.26 15.26 -17.58
C TRP A 221 -16.97 14.94 -18.36
N LYS A 222 -16.60 15.83 -19.30
CA LYS A 222 -15.35 15.68 -20.06
C LYS A 222 -14.13 15.94 -19.18
N ILE A 223 -14.21 16.91 -18.26
CA ILE A 223 -13.15 17.18 -17.27
C ILE A 223 -12.97 15.93 -16.38
N PHE A 224 -14.07 15.37 -15.89
CA PHE A 224 -14.04 14.16 -15.06
C PHE A 224 -13.40 12.98 -15.80
N THR A 225 -13.93 12.64 -16.99
CA THR A 225 -13.53 11.40 -17.70
C THR A 225 -12.16 11.50 -18.37
N LYS A 226 -11.77 12.67 -18.87
CA LYS A 226 -10.53 12.84 -19.66
C LYS A 226 -9.35 13.41 -18.88
N ILE A 227 -9.59 14.09 -17.77
CA ILE A 227 -8.53 14.73 -16.98
C ILE A 227 -8.46 14.13 -15.58
N LEU A 228 -9.53 14.22 -14.80
CA LEU A 228 -9.52 13.81 -13.40
C LEU A 228 -9.37 12.29 -13.23
N PHE A 229 -10.20 11.50 -13.91
CA PHE A 229 -10.19 10.05 -13.75
C PHE A 229 -8.84 9.41 -14.13
N PRO A 230 -8.21 9.71 -15.30
CA PRO A 230 -6.89 9.17 -15.62
C PRO A 230 -5.79 9.65 -14.67
N ALA A 231 -5.85 10.92 -14.23
CA ALA A 231 -4.85 11.48 -13.31
C ALA A 231 -4.95 10.88 -11.91
N VAL A 232 -6.15 10.50 -11.46
CA VAL A 232 -6.41 9.92 -10.14
C VAL A 232 -6.22 8.40 -10.13
N LEU A 233 -6.20 7.75 -11.29
CA LEU A 233 -6.11 6.30 -11.41
C LEU A 233 -4.95 5.67 -10.59
N PRO A 234 -3.72 6.21 -10.56
CA PRO A 234 -2.65 5.68 -9.73
C PRO A 234 -2.97 5.71 -8.23
N TYR A 235 -3.70 6.74 -7.78
CA TYR A 235 -4.13 6.87 -6.39
C TYR A 235 -5.28 5.92 -6.04
N LEU A 236 -6.20 5.68 -6.99
CA LEU A 236 -7.24 4.66 -6.86
C LEU A 236 -6.62 3.28 -6.69
N LEU A 237 -5.62 2.93 -7.51
CA LEU A 237 -4.90 1.67 -7.39
C LEU A 237 -4.19 1.52 -6.04
N THR A 238 -3.67 2.61 -5.48
CA THR A 238 -3.10 2.61 -4.13
C THR A 238 -4.18 2.35 -3.07
N GLY A 239 -5.37 2.95 -3.22
CA GLY A 239 -6.51 2.71 -2.31
C GLY A 239 -7.05 1.28 -2.38
N VAL A 240 -6.95 0.64 -3.54
CA VAL A 240 -7.33 -0.77 -3.76
C VAL A 240 -6.30 -1.73 -3.14
N ARG A 241 -5.02 -1.33 -3.11
CA ARG A 241 -3.92 -2.17 -2.62
C ARG A 241 -3.80 -2.20 -1.09
N LEU A 242 -4.32 -1.18 -0.39
CA LEU A 242 -4.30 -1.07 1.07
C LEU A 242 -5.41 -1.90 1.71
#